data_aba317cc3c3e13839e378756661bed36
#
_entry.id   aba317cc3c3e13839e378756661bed36
#
_cell.length_a   1.000
_cell.length_b   1.000
_cell.length_c   1.000
_cell.angle_alpha   90.00
_cell.angle_beta   90.00
_cell.angle_gamma   90.00
#
_symmetry.space_group_name_H-M   'P 1'
#
loop_
_entity.id
_entity.type
_entity.pdbx_description
1 polymer ?
#
loop_
_entity_poly.entity_id
_entity_poly.type
_entity_poly.pdbx_seq_one_letter_code
_entity_poly.pdbx_strand_id
1 'polypeptide(L)'
;MDLRSIHGPAVVNVWGSWCAECVAEIPIFTSFYQSKDPAVTLFGIDTAEVSQRDGVNFVLTHGITWPQLSDPNSLSKSVAGNGVPVTLFISSDGNVSGIKYGPIKTISELVELSHKYLNK
;
A
#
# COMPACT_ATOMS: atom_id res chain seq x y z
N MET A 1 4.72 -9.19 11.39
CA MET A 1 4.76 -8.90 9.94
C MET A 1 6.20 -8.95 9.46
N ASP A 2 6.44 -9.58 8.34
CA ASP A 2 7.77 -9.67 7.73
C ASP A 2 7.65 -9.25 6.26
N LEU A 3 8.25 -8.11 5.93
CA LEU A 3 8.22 -7.58 4.55
C LEU A 3 8.94 -8.50 3.57
N ARG A 4 9.88 -9.30 4.05
CA ARG A 4 10.59 -10.26 3.21
C ARG A 4 9.70 -11.40 2.71
N SER A 5 8.53 -11.60 3.34
CA SER A 5 7.57 -12.60 2.90
C SER A 5 6.69 -12.11 1.74
N ILE A 6 6.75 -10.82 1.41
CA ILE A 6 5.99 -10.27 0.30
C ILE A 6 6.75 -10.57 -0.99
N HIS A 7 6.13 -11.33 -1.86
CA HIS A 7 6.69 -11.68 -3.16
C HIS A 7 6.11 -10.77 -4.23
N GLY A 8 7.01 -10.21 -5.06
CA GLY A 8 6.61 -9.34 -6.14
C GLY A 8 6.27 -10.10 -7.43
N PRO A 9 5.81 -9.37 -8.44
CA PRO A 9 5.62 -7.93 -8.40
C PRO A 9 4.42 -7.56 -7.55
N ALA A 10 4.59 -6.52 -6.75
CA ALA A 10 3.54 -6.07 -5.84
C ALA A 10 3.57 -4.55 -5.68
N VAL A 11 2.39 -3.99 -5.46
CA VAL A 11 2.21 -2.60 -5.02
C VAL A 11 1.73 -2.68 -3.58
N VAL A 12 2.40 -1.96 -2.68
CA VAL A 12 2.11 -1.99 -1.25
C VAL A 12 1.79 -0.58 -0.77
N ASN A 13 0.56 -0.40 -0.28
CA ASN A 13 0.12 0.87 0.28
C ASN A 13 0.28 0.84 1.80
N VAL A 14 1.16 1.69 2.33
CA VAL A 14 1.38 1.83 3.77
C VAL A 14 0.52 2.99 4.26
N TRP A 15 -0.38 2.72 5.20
CA TRP A 15 -1.42 3.66 5.63
C TRP A 15 -1.72 3.54 7.12
N GLY A 16 -2.55 4.48 7.62
CA GLY A 16 -3.12 4.41 8.95
C GLY A 16 -4.52 4.97 8.95
N SER A 17 -5.39 4.49 9.82
CA SER A 17 -6.78 4.94 9.90
C SER A 17 -6.90 6.42 10.29
N TRP A 18 -5.88 6.95 10.92
CA TRP A 18 -5.78 8.35 11.37
C TRP A 18 -5.33 9.32 10.27
N CYS A 19 -5.05 8.83 9.09
CA CYS A 19 -4.42 9.59 8.01
C CYS A 19 -5.45 10.03 6.97
N ALA A 20 -5.76 11.32 6.91
CA ALA A 20 -6.74 11.87 5.96
C ALA A 20 -6.33 11.69 4.50
N GLU A 21 -5.04 11.84 4.19
CA GLU A 21 -4.54 11.66 2.83
C GLU A 21 -4.64 10.19 2.39
N CYS A 22 -4.56 9.26 3.33
CA CYS A 22 -4.76 7.84 3.05
C CYS A 22 -6.20 7.56 2.64
N VAL A 23 -7.17 8.23 3.27
CA VAL A 23 -8.58 8.13 2.89
C VAL A 23 -8.78 8.59 1.44
N ALA A 24 -8.14 9.69 1.07
CA ALA A 24 -8.26 10.25 -0.28
C ALA A 24 -7.70 9.31 -1.36
N GLU A 25 -6.77 8.43 -1.02
CA GLU A 25 -6.20 7.45 -1.95
C GLU A 25 -7.11 6.24 -2.22
N ILE A 26 -8.08 5.95 -1.35
CA ILE A 26 -8.84 4.71 -1.43
C ILE A 26 -9.54 4.53 -2.78
N PRO A 27 -10.22 5.54 -3.37
CA PRO A 27 -10.82 5.36 -4.69
C PRO A 27 -9.79 5.02 -5.78
N ILE A 28 -8.59 5.58 -5.65
CA ILE A 28 -7.49 5.33 -6.61
C ILE A 28 -7.04 3.88 -6.53
N PHE A 29 -6.79 3.37 -5.32
CA PHE A 29 -6.39 1.98 -5.14
C PHE A 29 -7.52 1.00 -5.48
N THR A 30 -8.78 1.38 -5.23
CA THR A 30 -9.92 0.57 -5.63
C THR A 30 -9.95 0.40 -7.15
N SER A 31 -9.79 1.49 -7.90
CA SER A 31 -9.75 1.44 -9.37
C SER A 31 -8.55 0.63 -9.87
N PHE A 32 -7.40 0.82 -9.23
CA PHE A 32 -6.19 0.07 -9.57
C PHE A 32 -6.39 -1.43 -9.35
N TYR A 33 -6.96 -1.80 -8.20
CA TYR A 33 -7.20 -3.20 -7.87
C TYR A 33 -8.10 -3.90 -8.87
N GLN A 34 -9.10 -3.18 -9.39
CA GLN A 34 -10.04 -3.71 -10.37
C GLN A 34 -9.44 -3.84 -11.77
N SER A 35 -8.45 -3.03 -12.11
CA SER A 35 -7.92 -2.92 -13.48
C SER A 35 -6.45 -3.29 -13.64
N LYS A 36 -5.74 -3.57 -12.55
CA LYS A 36 -4.31 -3.88 -12.61
C LYS A 36 -4.01 -5.14 -13.39
N ASP A 37 -2.76 -5.26 -13.85
CA ASP A 37 -2.25 -6.51 -14.40
C ASP A 37 -2.45 -7.64 -13.36
N PRO A 38 -3.04 -8.78 -13.76
CA PRO A 38 -3.26 -9.89 -12.82
C PRO A 38 -1.98 -10.42 -12.16
N ALA A 39 -0.82 -10.22 -12.78
CA ALA A 39 0.46 -10.64 -12.22
C ALA A 39 0.89 -9.75 -11.04
N VAL A 40 0.34 -8.54 -10.92
CA VAL A 40 0.67 -7.62 -9.83
C VAL A 40 -0.26 -7.87 -8.65
N THR A 41 0.31 -8.04 -7.46
CA THR A 41 -0.45 -8.14 -6.22
C THR A 41 -0.57 -6.75 -5.59
N LEU A 42 -1.72 -6.44 -5.02
CA LEU A 42 -1.92 -5.24 -4.22
C LEU A 42 -2.11 -5.63 -2.77
N PHE A 43 -1.28 -5.04 -1.89
CA PHE A 43 -1.39 -5.21 -0.43
C PHE A 43 -1.50 -3.85 0.23
N GLY A 44 -2.14 -3.83 1.42
CA GLY A 44 -2.03 -2.71 2.33
C GLY A 44 -1.27 -3.10 3.58
N ILE A 45 -0.59 -2.13 4.19
CA ILE A 45 0.04 -2.28 5.51
C ILE A 45 -0.53 -1.20 6.40
N ASP A 46 -1.27 -1.62 7.42
CA ASP A 46 -1.86 -0.75 8.43
C ASP A 46 -0.84 -0.55 9.55
N THR A 47 -0.33 0.66 9.68
CA THR A 47 0.76 0.95 10.59
C THR A 47 0.40 2.02 11.61
N ALA A 48 1.07 1.98 12.77
CA ALA A 48 1.00 3.01 13.82
C ALA A 48 -0.43 3.27 14.33
N GLU A 49 -1.27 2.26 14.38
CA GLU A 49 -2.61 2.39 14.93
C GLU A 49 -2.57 2.45 16.45
N VAL A 50 -3.44 3.27 17.04
CA VAL A 50 -3.63 3.31 18.49
C VAL A 50 -4.27 1.99 18.96
N SER A 51 -5.19 1.46 18.16
CA SER A 51 -5.87 0.19 18.40
C SER A 51 -6.03 -0.57 17.09
N GLN A 52 -5.82 -1.89 17.13
CA GLN A 52 -6.06 -2.75 15.96
C GLN A 52 -7.49 -2.64 15.46
N ARG A 53 -8.45 -2.40 16.37
CA ARG A 53 -9.85 -2.22 16.01
C ARG A 53 -10.05 -1.03 15.07
N ASP A 54 -9.28 0.04 15.24
CA ASP A 54 -9.39 1.23 14.39
C ASP A 54 -9.08 0.89 12.94
N GLY A 55 -8.00 0.12 12.71
CA GLY A 55 -7.65 -0.32 11.37
C GLY A 55 -8.69 -1.25 10.76
N VAL A 56 -9.19 -2.21 11.51
CA VAL A 56 -10.24 -3.14 11.05
C VAL A 56 -11.50 -2.37 10.68
N ASN A 57 -11.93 -1.45 11.53
CA ASN A 57 -13.11 -0.63 11.26
C ASN A 57 -12.94 0.23 10.01
N PHE A 58 -11.74 0.78 9.81
CA PHE A 58 -11.43 1.57 8.63
C PHE A 58 -11.58 0.73 7.36
N VAL A 59 -11.02 -0.47 7.33
CA VAL A 59 -11.10 -1.37 6.18
C VAL A 59 -12.56 -1.69 5.86
N LEU A 60 -13.36 -2.02 6.87
CA LEU A 60 -14.77 -2.34 6.68
C LEU A 60 -15.58 -1.14 6.22
N THR A 61 -15.35 0.03 6.83
CA THR A 61 -16.11 1.25 6.53
C THR A 61 -15.84 1.75 5.11
N HIS A 62 -14.60 1.63 4.64
CA HIS A 62 -14.21 2.15 3.33
C HIS A 62 -14.23 1.11 2.20
N GLY A 63 -14.70 -0.11 2.48
CA GLY A 63 -14.87 -1.13 1.45
C GLY A 63 -13.56 -1.60 0.83
N ILE A 64 -12.49 -1.64 1.62
CA ILE A 64 -11.19 -2.12 1.16
C ILE A 64 -11.25 -3.65 1.05
N THR A 65 -11.01 -4.19 -0.16
CA THR A 65 -11.14 -5.62 -0.44
C THR A 65 -9.82 -6.31 -0.77
N TRP A 66 -8.73 -5.56 -0.96
CA TRP A 66 -7.41 -6.15 -1.15
C TRP A 66 -6.79 -6.52 0.20
N PRO A 67 -5.86 -7.52 0.21
CA PRO A 67 -5.29 -8.00 1.46
C PRO A 67 -4.60 -6.92 2.28
N GLN A 68 -4.69 -7.03 3.60
CA GLN A 68 -4.10 -6.10 4.55
C GLN A 68 -3.22 -6.85 5.54
N LEU A 69 -2.07 -6.25 5.86
CA LEU A 69 -1.19 -6.72 6.93
C LEU A 69 -1.20 -5.68 8.04
N SER A 70 -1.22 -6.14 9.29
CA SER A 70 -1.10 -5.25 10.44
C SER A 70 0.35 -5.06 10.80
N ASP A 71 0.71 -3.81 11.16
CA ASP A 71 2.06 -3.45 11.59
C ASP A 71 2.00 -2.63 12.89
N PRO A 72 1.56 -3.25 14.02
CA PRO A 72 1.34 -2.51 15.26
C PRO A 72 2.61 -1.89 15.83
N ASN A 73 3.77 -2.47 15.54
CA ASN A 73 5.06 -2.00 16.05
C ASN A 73 5.81 -1.12 15.06
N SER A 74 5.13 -0.71 13.98
CA SER A 74 5.70 0.18 12.95
C SER A 74 7.00 -0.34 12.34
N LEU A 75 7.10 -1.65 12.13
CA LEU A 75 8.28 -2.28 11.54
C LEU A 75 8.50 -1.84 10.09
N SER A 76 7.44 -1.43 9.41
CA SER A 76 7.52 -0.92 8.04
C SER A 76 8.34 0.36 7.91
N LYS A 77 8.60 1.07 9.02
CA LYS A 77 9.42 2.30 9.01
C LYS A 77 10.81 2.06 8.46
N SER A 78 11.37 0.88 8.63
CA SER A 78 12.71 0.56 8.11
C SER A 78 12.77 0.64 6.58
N VAL A 79 11.65 0.49 5.90
CA VAL A 79 11.55 0.55 4.45
C VAL A 79 10.84 1.81 4.00
N ALA A 80 9.69 2.11 4.62
CA ALA A 80 8.80 3.18 4.17
C ALA A 80 9.08 4.54 4.81
N GLY A 81 9.90 4.59 5.87
CA GLY A 81 10.15 5.83 6.62
C GLY A 81 9.06 6.12 7.63
N ASN A 82 9.03 7.36 8.15
CA ASN A 82 8.20 7.73 9.29
C ASN A 82 6.81 8.25 8.92
N GLY A 83 6.57 8.56 7.66
CA GLY A 83 5.30 9.15 7.24
C GLY A 83 4.41 8.18 6.52
N VAL A 84 3.12 8.53 6.45
CA VAL A 84 2.14 7.86 5.59
C VAL A 84 1.35 8.95 4.87
N PRO A 85 0.76 8.65 3.70
CA PRO A 85 0.86 7.40 2.99
C PRO A 85 2.20 7.23 2.27
N VAL A 86 2.60 5.98 2.09
CA VAL A 86 3.76 5.61 1.26
C VAL A 86 3.34 4.44 0.39
N THR A 87 3.76 4.44 -0.87
CA THR A 87 3.52 3.31 -1.76
C THR A 87 4.85 2.69 -2.13
N LEU A 88 4.99 1.40 -1.87
CA LEU A 88 6.17 0.61 -2.20
C LEU A 88 5.89 -0.22 -3.46
N PHE A 89 6.91 -0.35 -4.30
CA PHE A 89 6.86 -1.19 -5.48
C PHE A 89 7.88 -2.30 -5.31
N ILE A 90 7.40 -3.54 -5.26
CA ILE A 90 8.22 -4.73 -5.00
C ILE A 90 8.34 -5.50 -6.31
N SER A 91 9.56 -5.68 -6.78
CA SER A 91 9.82 -6.43 -8.01
C SER A 91 9.64 -7.94 -7.81
N SER A 92 9.61 -8.70 -8.91
CA SER A 92 9.38 -10.14 -8.87
C SER A 92 10.45 -10.92 -8.11
N ASP A 93 11.61 -10.33 -7.89
CA ASP A 93 12.67 -10.94 -7.08
C ASP A 93 12.57 -10.57 -5.59
N GLY A 94 11.53 -9.83 -5.20
CA GLY A 94 11.29 -9.47 -3.80
C GLY A 94 11.97 -8.19 -3.33
N ASN A 95 12.66 -7.48 -4.21
CA ASN A 95 13.36 -6.24 -3.85
C ASN A 95 12.43 -5.04 -4.02
N VAL A 96 12.63 -4.00 -3.20
CA VAL A 96 11.95 -2.72 -3.36
C VAL A 96 12.55 -2.01 -4.57
N SER A 97 11.80 -1.93 -5.64
CA SER A 97 12.26 -1.31 -6.89
C SER A 97 11.87 0.16 -6.99
N GLY A 98 10.94 0.63 -6.16
CA GLY A 98 10.55 2.04 -6.11
C GLY A 98 9.75 2.37 -4.86
N ILE A 99 9.79 3.65 -4.48
CA ILE A 99 9.03 4.17 -3.33
C ILE A 99 8.46 5.52 -3.73
N LYS A 100 7.16 5.69 -3.50
CA LYS A 100 6.50 6.99 -3.61
C LYS A 100 6.16 7.47 -2.21
N TYR A 101 6.83 8.51 -1.75
CA TYR A 101 6.50 9.17 -0.49
C TYR A 101 5.36 10.17 -0.71
N GLY A 102 4.40 10.19 0.19
CA GLY A 102 3.23 11.03 0.08
C GLY A 102 2.12 10.41 -0.76
N PRO A 103 0.97 11.10 -0.88
CA PRO A 103 -0.20 10.51 -1.52
C PRO A 103 -0.07 10.41 -3.03
N ILE A 104 -0.61 9.33 -3.58
CA ILE A 104 -0.87 9.20 -5.00
C ILE A 104 -2.18 9.92 -5.27
N LYS A 105 -2.20 10.81 -6.26
CA LYS A 105 -3.32 11.73 -6.47
C LYS A 105 -4.23 11.33 -7.63
N THR A 106 -3.75 10.48 -8.55
CA THR A 106 -4.54 10.02 -9.69
C THR A 106 -4.24 8.57 -10.01
N ILE A 107 -5.20 7.90 -10.65
CA ILE A 107 -4.98 6.53 -11.13
C ILE A 107 -3.88 6.50 -12.20
N SER A 108 -3.78 7.53 -13.04
CA SER A 108 -2.73 7.63 -14.04
C SER A 108 -1.34 7.64 -13.41
N GLU A 109 -1.16 8.36 -12.31
CA GLU A 109 0.10 8.39 -11.58
C GLU A 109 0.47 6.98 -11.09
N LEU A 110 -0.47 6.26 -10.50
CA LEU A 110 -0.23 4.93 -9.97
C LEU A 110 0.13 3.94 -11.10
N VAL A 111 -0.58 4.02 -12.22
CA VAL A 111 -0.31 3.19 -13.39
C VAL A 111 1.09 3.50 -13.95
N GLU A 112 1.45 4.76 -14.08
CA GLU A 112 2.78 5.17 -14.58
C GLU A 112 3.89 4.67 -13.67
N LEU A 113 3.73 4.78 -12.34
CA LEU A 113 4.71 4.30 -11.39
C LEU A 113 4.83 2.77 -11.43
N SER A 114 3.72 2.07 -11.62
CA SER A 114 3.71 0.62 -11.78
C SER A 114 4.50 0.20 -13.03
N HIS A 115 4.31 0.89 -14.15
CA HIS A 115 5.11 0.66 -15.36
C HIS A 115 6.59 0.94 -15.13
N LYS A 116 6.88 2.07 -14.48
CA LYS A 116 8.26 2.51 -14.24
C LYS A 116 9.03 1.52 -13.39
N TYR A 117 8.43 1.04 -12.31
CA TYR A 117 9.14 0.24 -11.31
C TYR A 117 8.93 -1.26 -11.45
N LEU A 118 7.85 -1.70 -12.08
CA LEU A 118 7.51 -3.13 -12.18
C LEU A 118 7.39 -3.62 -13.61
N ASN A 119 7.42 -2.74 -14.62
CA ASN A 119 7.13 -3.05 -16.03
C ASN A 119 5.73 -3.63 -16.21
N LYS A 120 4.81 -3.21 -15.37
CA LYS A 120 3.42 -3.69 -15.36
C LYS A 120 2.44 -2.53 -15.33
#